data_da4b24d226916b3817a9d9b18eefc965
#
_entry.id   da4b24d226916b3817a9d9b18eefc965
#
_cell.length_a   1.000
_cell.length_b   1.000
_cell.length_c   1.000
_cell.angle_alpha   90.00
_cell.angle_beta   90.00
_cell.angle_gamma   90.00
#
_symmetry.space_group_name_H-M   'P 1'
#
loop_
_entity.id
_entity.type
_entity.pdbx_description
1 polymer ?
#
loop_
_entity_poly.entity_id
_entity_poly.type
_entity_poly.pdbx_seq_one_letter_code
_entity_poly.pdbx_strand_id
1 'polypeptide(L)'
;MPLSNQMPRRNGMPQSRARRPNQALSRSNTISAERKWFLYCSYCRSLLLGTLLCLSVLFLFSARSQADPVGSQRQSSYDLMSPDTKAMQDDPLLNPATFAVLDGQALWQEVAGKKNQSCASCHGDATVSMKGVAASFPKVSSAGQLFNLEGRINQCRVEQQAAAPFAPESKPLLALSAFVANQSKGMPITVERTPANEVALASGQRLFNQRMGQLNLSCAQCHAERAGQKLAGNPIPQAHPTAYPIYRLEWQTVGSLERRLRNCLVGVRAEPYAFGSTELLELELFLAWRARAMPLESPGVRP
;
A
#
# COMPACT_ATOMS: atom_id res chain seq x y z
N MET A 1 27.34 3.04 50.03
CA MET A 1 27.16 2.17 51.22
C MET A 1 26.40 0.94 50.80
N PRO A 2 26.93 -0.24 51.03
CA PRO A 2 26.40 -1.54 50.60
C PRO A 2 25.69 -2.28 51.71
N LEU A 3 24.96 -3.37 51.41
CA LEU A 3 24.70 -4.56 52.19
C LEU A 3 23.85 -5.49 51.33
N SER A 4 24.33 -6.58 50.70
CA SER A 4 24.83 -7.87 51.23
C SER A 4 23.79 -8.65 52.05
N ASN A 5 23.45 -9.82 51.55
CA ASN A 5 23.46 -11.15 52.21
C ASN A 5 22.48 -12.09 51.49
N GLN A 6 22.94 -13.14 50.89
CA GLN A 6 23.45 -14.45 51.32
C GLN A 6 22.36 -15.54 51.34
N MET A 7 22.66 -16.57 50.58
CA MET A 7 22.04 -17.93 50.61
C MET A 7 22.19 -18.63 51.97
N PRO A 8 21.47 -19.74 52.19
CA PRO A 8 22.23 -20.98 52.30
C PRO A 8 21.67 -22.23 51.56
N ARG A 9 22.64 -23.14 51.32
CA ARG A 9 22.51 -24.53 50.87
C ARG A 9 22.10 -25.47 52.02
N ARG A 10 21.55 -26.66 51.68
CA ARG A 10 22.05 -28.02 52.06
C ARG A 10 20.98 -29.11 51.87
N ASN A 11 21.37 -30.13 51.13
CA ASN A 11 21.66 -31.55 51.51
C ASN A 11 20.40 -32.45 51.64
N GLY A 12 20.35 -33.59 51.04
CA GLY A 12 21.10 -34.79 51.14
C GLY A 12 20.38 -35.98 50.44
N MET A 13 21.15 -36.85 49.83
CA MET A 13 20.80 -38.23 49.40
C MET A 13 20.60 -39.16 50.63
N PRO A 14 20.00 -40.35 50.47
CA PRO A 14 20.82 -41.52 50.25
C PRO A 14 20.28 -42.63 49.32
N GLN A 15 21.24 -43.45 48.89
CA GLN A 15 21.10 -44.68 48.08
C GLN A 15 20.64 -45.87 48.97
N SER A 16 20.03 -46.89 48.38
CA SER A 16 20.24 -48.30 48.68
C SER A 16 19.63 -49.26 47.65
N ARG A 17 20.47 -49.96 47.00
CA ARG A 17 20.81 -51.40 46.98
C ARG A 17 19.78 -52.36 46.36
N ALA A 18 20.27 -52.94 45.34
CA ALA A 18 20.20 -54.25 44.66
C ALA A 18 19.50 -55.43 45.34
N ARG A 19 18.82 -56.24 44.49
CA ARG A 19 18.87 -57.71 44.49
C ARG A 19 18.39 -58.28 43.15
N ARG A 20 19.25 -59.09 42.48
CA ARG A 20 18.88 -60.21 41.61
C ARG A 20 18.85 -61.46 42.53
N PRO A 21 18.31 -62.66 42.17
CA PRO A 21 18.30 -63.38 40.91
C PRO A 21 17.00 -64.20 40.64
N ASN A 22 16.76 -64.74 39.51
CA ASN A 22 16.89 -66.15 39.13
C ASN A 22 16.26 -66.47 37.79
N GLN A 23 16.96 -67.33 37.07
CA GLN A 23 16.63 -67.95 35.81
C GLN A 23 15.51 -68.98 35.93
N ALA A 24 14.64 -69.07 34.95
CA ALA A 24 14.01 -70.31 34.56
C ALA A 24 13.79 -70.32 33.05
N LEU A 25 14.41 -71.32 32.42
CA LEU A 25 14.29 -71.69 31.01
C LEU A 25 12.89 -72.22 30.73
N SER A 26 12.23 -71.78 29.65
CA SER A 26 11.29 -72.59 28.92
C SER A 26 11.37 -72.32 27.43
N ARG A 27 11.76 -73.37 26.71
CA ARG A 27 11.69 -73.47 25.24
C ARG A 27 10.24 -73.53 24.82
N SER A 28 9.87 -72.80 23.80
CA SER A 28 9.21 -73.22 22.54
C SER A 28 8.39 -72.10 21.92
N ASN A 29 8.54 -72.02 20.62
CA ASN A 29 7.71 -71.36 19.60
C ASN A 29 8.33 -70.20 18.84
N THR A 30 9.37 -70.51 18.12
CA THR A 30 9.92 -69.68 17.03
C THR A 30 9.27 -70.03 15.69
N ILE A 31 7.98 -69.76 15.42
CA ILE A 31 7.38 -69.82 14.06
C ILE A 31 6.18 -68.85 13.96
N SER A 32 6.19 -67.75 14.64
CA SER A 32 5.10 -66.79 14.47
C SER A 32 5.53 -65.30 14.27
N ALA A 33 6.81 -65.02 14.36
CA ALA A 33 7.28 -63.63 14.33
C ALA A 33 7.48 -63.04 12.93
N GLU A 34 7.87 -63.89 11.95
CA GLU A 34 8.17 -63.35 10.60
C GLU A 34 6.92 -62.98 9.76
N ARG A 35 5.79 -63.68 9.94
CA ARG A 35 4.55 -63.30 9.25
C ARG A 35 3.89 -62.02 9.76
N LYS A 36 4.09 -61.65 10.99
CA LYS A 36 3.56 -60.38 11.57
C LYS A 36 4.37 -59.16 11.15
N TRP A 37 5.67 -59.31 10.90
CA TRP A 37 6.53 -58.22 10.44
C TRP A 37 6.21 -57.82 9.00
N PHE A 38 5.90 -58.74 8.09
CA PHE A 38 5.55 -58.43 6.70
C PHE A 38 4.20 -57.72 6.59
N LEU A 39 3.23 -58.02 7.41
CA LEU A 39 1.92 -57.35 7.42
C LEU A 39 2.02 -55.94 8.05
N TYR A 40 2.84 -55.76 9.07
CA TYR A 40 3.05 -54.45 9.69
C TYR A 40 3.82 -53.48 8.76
N CYS A 41 4.80 -53.98 8.03
CA CYS A 41 5.59 -53.16 7.08
C CYS A 41 4.72 -52.75 5.85
N SER A 42 3.81 -53.57 5.40
CA SER A 42 2.90 -53.25 4.31
C SER A 42 1.85 -52.19 4.72
N TYR A 43 1.32 -52.29 5.97
CA TYR A 43 0.38 -51.29 6.51
C TYR A 43 1.04 -49.93 6.78
N CYS A 44 2.26 -49.91 7.30
CA CYS A 44 3.03 -48.66 7.50
C CYS A 44 3.38 -47.97 6.16
N ARG A 45 3.71 -48.75 5.11
CA ARG A 45 3.95 -48.18 3.77
C ARG A 45 2.71 -47.55 3.15
N SER A 46 1.56 -48.18 3.31
CA SER A 46 0.26 -47.68 2.81
C SER A 46 -0.21 -46.42 3.58
N LEU A 47 0.03 -46.35 4.89
CA LEU A 47 -0.29 -45.18 5.70
C LEU A 47 0.65 -44.00 5.40
N LEU A 48 1.96 -44.23 5.17
CA LEU A 48 2.93 -43.17 4.81
C LEU A 48 2.65 -42.64 3.40
N LEU A 49 2.27 -43.49 2.42
CA LEU A 49 1.88 -43.02 1.08
C LEU A 49 0.54 -42.27 1.11
N GLY A 50 -0.41 -42.68 1.92
CA GLY A 50 -1.68 -41.97 2.09
C GLY A 50 -1.52 -40.60 2.76
N THR A 51 -0.68 -40.50 3.76
CA THR A 51 -0.39 -39.19 4.43
C THR A 51 0.42 -38.25 3.56
N LEU A 52 1.37 -38.73 2.75
CA LEU A 52 2.09 -37.91 1.76
C LEU A 52 1.15 -37.44 0.63
N LEU A 53 0.21 -38.27 0.18
CA LEU A 53 -0.78 -37.86 -0.83
C LEU A 53 -1.77 -36.81 -0.27
N CYS A 54 -2.24 -36.97 0.97
CA CYS A 54 -3.07 -35.97 1.64
C CYS A 54 -2.35 -34.64 1.89
N LEU A 55 -1.07 -34.68 2.30
CA LEU A 55 -0.26 -33.48 2.47
C LEU A 55 0.02 -32.75 1.16
N SER A 56 0.27 -33.47 0.06
CA SER A 56 0.46 -32.85 -1.25
C SER A 56 -0.83 -32.23 -1.80
N VAL A 57 -1.98 -32.82 -1.56
CA VAL A 57 -3.29 -32.24 -1.92
C VAL A 57 -3.61 -31.02 -1.07
N LEU A 58 -3.28 -31.01 0.22
CA LEU A 58 -3.41 -29.83 1.09
C LEU A 58 -2.46 -28.69 0.67
N PHE A 59 -1.24 -28.98 0.21
CA PHE A 59 -0.32 -27.98 -0.32
C PHE A 59 -0.78 -27.39 -1.66
N LEU A 60 -1.42 -28.17 -2.51
CA LEU A 60 -2.00 -27.69 -3.77
C LEU A 60 -3.23 -26.80 -3.57
N PHE A 61 -3.94 -26.93 -2.46
CA PHE A 61 -5.03 -26.02 -2.10
C PHE A 61 -4.58 -24.74 -1.42
N SER A 62 -3.34 -24.65 -0.91
CA SER A 62 -2.82 -23.46 -0.24
C SER A 62 -2.27 -22.40 -1.19
N ALA A 63 -2.06 -22.71 -2.45
CA ALA A 63 -1.67 -21.75 -3.50
C ALA A 63 -2.90 -21.14 -4.19
N ARG A 64 -3.99 -20.88 -3.45
CA ARG A 64 -4.97 -19.90 -3.90
C ARG A 64 -4.28 -18.53 -3.78
N SER A 65 -3.67 -18.12 -4.88
CA SER A 65 -3.52 -16.70 -5.19
C SER A 65 -4.82 -16.03 -4.75
N GLN A 66 -4.75 -15.12 -3.81
CA GLN A 66 -5.82 -14.16 -3.59
C GLN A 66 -5.91 -13.35 -4.88
N ALA A 67 -6.58 -13.90 -5.88
CA ALA A 67 -7.18 -13.07 -6.90
C ALA A 67 -8.09 -12.12 -6.12
N ASP A 68 -7.88 -10.80 -6.28
CA ASP A 68 -8.84 -9.81 -5.85
C ASP A 68 -10.23 -10.36 -6.19
N PRO A 69 -11.26 -10.17 -5.34
CA PRO A 69 -12.62 -10.57 -5.68
C PRO A 69 -13.06 -9.75 -6.90
N VAL A 70 -12.65 -10.20 -8.06
CA VAL A 70 -12.94 -9.58 -9.34
C VAL A 70 -14.26 -10.13 -9.82
N GLY A 71 -15.29 -9.43 -9.44
CA GLY A 71 -16.57 -9.41 -10.11
C GLY A 71 -16.98 -8.00 -10.48
N SER A 72 -16.34 -6.94 -9.94
CA SER A 72 -16.63 -5.57 -10.31
C SER A 72 -15.53 -5.02 -11.21
N GLN A 73 -15.92 -4.61 -12.41
CA GLN A 73 -15.09 -3.79 -13.28
C GLN A 73 -14.52 -2.63 -12.46
N ARG A 74 -13.19 -2.43 -12.52
CA ARG A 74 -12.54 -1.31 -11.84
C ARG A 74 -13.08 -0.01 -12.43
N GLN A 75 -13.61 0.86 -11.57
CA GLN A 75 -14.23 2.12 -11.96
C GLN A 75 -13.46 3.30 -11.37
N SER A 76 -13.31 4.33 -12.15
CA SER A 76 -12.93 5.64 -11.66
C SER A 76 -14.10 6.29 -10.92
N SER A 77 -13.79 7.20 -10.00
CA SER A 77 -14.82 8.07 -9.42
C SER A 77 -15.47 8.99 -10.47
N TYR A 78 -14.85 9.19 -11.63
CA TYR A 78 -15.45 9.89 -12.78
C TYR A 78 -16.74 9.20 -13.24
N ASP A 79 -16.77 7.88 -13.32
CA ASP A 79 -17.93 7.12 -13.80
C ASP A 79 -19.18 7.34 -12.93
N LEU A 80 -18.98 7.72 -11.67
CA LEU A 80 -20.02 7.95 -10.68
C LEU A 80 -20.53 9.42 -10.62
N MET A 81 -19.92 10.32 -11.42
CA MET A 81 -20.29 11.74 -11.42
C MET A 81 -21.55 12.02 -12.22
N SER A 82 -22.20 13.16 -11.92
CA SER A 82 -23.25 13.70 -12.73
C SER A 82 -22.74 14.12 -14.12
N PRO A 83 -23.60 14.19 -15.14
CA PRO A 83 -23.23 14.68 -16.48
C PRO A 83 -22.57 16.07 -16.43
N ASP A 84 -23.10 16.98 -15.61
CA ASP A 84 -22.57 18.35 -15.49
C ASP A 84 -21.15 18.36 -14.88
N THR A 85 -20.88 17.55 -13.85
CA THR A 85 -19.54 17.45 -13.27
C THR A 85 -18.55 16.81 -14.25
N LYS A 86 -19.00 15.84 -15.06
CA LYS A 86 -18.18 15.25 -16.13
C LYS A 86 -17.83 16.31 -17.18
N ALA A 87 -18.82 17.05 -17.68
CA ALA A 87 -18.63 18.12 -18.65
C ALA A 87 -17.66 19.19 -18.11
N MET A 88 -17.77 19.55 -16.79
CA MET A 88 -16.83 20.46 -16.15
C MET A 88 -15.41 19.93 -16.14
N GLN A 89 -15.18 18.61 -15.90
CA GLN A 89 -13.83 18.03 -15.94
C GLN A 89 -13.28 17.94 -17.36
N ASP A 90 -14.13 17.60 -18.34
CA ASP A 90 -13.70 17.26 -19.69
C ASP A 90 -13.36 18.49 -20.53
N ASP A 91 -14.07 19.61 -20.30
CA ASP A 91 -13.81 20.88 -20.97
C ASP A 91 -12.74 21.70 -20.22
N PRO A 92 -11.57 21.93 -20.81
CA PRO A 92 -10.51 22.74 -20.18
C PRO A 92 -10.94 24.17 -19.83
N LEU A 93 -11.94 24.74 -20.51
CA LEU A 93 -12.47 26.08 -20.22
C LEU A 93 -13.40 26.09 -19.01
N LEU A 94 -14.03 24.96 -18.71
CA LEU A 94 -14.94 24.80 -17.56
C LEU A 94 -14.25 24.21 -16.35
N ASN A 95 -13.10 23.55 -16.53
CA ASN A 95 -12.38 22.89 -15.46
C ASN A 95 -11.61 23.90 -14.59
N PRO A 96 -12.02 24.16 -13.33
CA PRO A 96 -11.35 25.17 -12.50
C PRO A 96 -9.90 24.80 -12.16
N ALA A 97 -9.54 23.52 -12.24
CA ALA A 97 -8.16 23.08 -12.01
C ALA A 97 -7.20 23.48 -13.14
N THR A 98 -7.71 23.93 -14.29
CA THR A 98 -6.91 24.47 -15.40
C THR A 98 -6.09 25.68 -14.95
N PHE A 99 -6.63 26.52 -14.06
CA PHE A 99 -5.87 27.64 -13.49
C PHE A 99 -4.62 27.18 -12.73
N ALA A 100 -4.73 26.09 -11.96
CA ALA A 100 -3.57 25.52 -11.29
C ALA A 100 -2.54 24.96 -12.30
N VAL A 101 -2.97 24.40 -13.41
CA VAL A 101 -2.06 23.95 -14.49
C VAL A 101 -1.31 25.13 -15.09
N LEU A 102 -2.01 26.26 -15.37
CA LEU A 102 -1.39 27.47 -15.91
C LEU A 102 -0.40 28.10 -14.92
N ASP A 103 -0.75 28.20 -13.63
CA ASP A 103 0.15 28.65 -12.58
C ASP A 103 1.38 27.74 -12.49
N GLY A 104 1.19 26.42 -12.57
CA GLY A 104 2.27 25.44 -12.58
C GLY A 104 3.18 25.57 -13.80
N GLN A 105 2.63 25.89 -14.96
CA GLN A 105 3.39 26.16 -16.19
C GLN A 105 4.29 27.42 -16.00
N ALA A 106 3.78 28.47 -15.38
CA ALA A 106 4.57 29.65 -15.07
C ALA A 106 5.70 29.31 -14.08
N LEU A 107 5.39 28.59 -12.99
CA LEU A 107 6.37 28.14 -11.99
C LEU A 107 7.43 27.19 -12.58
N TRP A 108 7.10 26.42 -13.63
CA TRP A 108 8.05 25.56 -14.32
C TRP A 108 9.21 26.34 -14.95
N GLN A 109 8.92 27.55 -15.45
CA GLN A 109 9.90 28.45 -16.07
C GLN A 109 10.59 29.35 -15.04
N GLU A 110 10.01 29.53 -13.86
CA GLU A 110 10.50 30.46 -12.85
C GLU A 110 11.84 30.01 -12.27
N VAL A 111 12.81 30.89 -12.31
CA VAL A 111 14.13 30.68 -11.70
C VAL A 111 14.02 30.84 -10.19
N ALA A 112 14.55 29.86 -9.45
CA ALA A 112 14.45 29.84 -7.99
C ALA A 112 15.74 29.40 -7.31
N GLY A 113 15.83 29.76 -6.02
CA GLY A 113 16.91 29.34 -5.13
C GLY A 113 18.28 29.93 -5.44
N LYS A 114 19.27 29.56 -4.61
CA LYS A 114 20.65 30.10 -4.73
C LYS A 114 21.37 29.61 -5.98
N LYS A 115 20.93 28.52 -6.60
CA LYS A 115 21.53 27.98 -7.82
C LYS A 115 20.95 28.60 -9.09
N ASN A 116 20.00 29.54 -8.99
CA ASN A 116 19.37 30.22 -10.13
C ASN A 116 18.88 29.23 -11.21
N GLN A 117 18.21 28.16 -10.82
CA GLN A 117 17.70 27.13 -11.71
C GLN A 117 16.17 27.12 -11.73
N SER A 118 15.58 27.00 -12.91
CA SER A 118 14.17 26.65 -13.07
C SER A 118 14.00 25.14 -13.24
N CYS A 119 12.76 24.64 -13.19
CA CYS A 119 12.50 23.26 -13.59
C CYS A 119 12.88 23.05 -15.05
N ALA A 120 12.53 24.00 -15.92
CA ALA A 120 12.84 23.97 -17.34
C ALA A 120 14.35 23.98 -17.64
N SER A 121 15.19 24.59 -16.80
CA SER A 121 16.66 24.60 -17.02
C SER A 121 17.27 23.18 -17.06
N CYS A 122 16.69 22.25 -16.29
CA CYS A 122 17.16 20.87 -16.21
C CYS A 122 16.30 19.90 -17.05
N HIS A 123 15.00 20.12 -17.08
CA HIS A 123 14.04 19.20 -17.71
C HIS A 123 13.57 19.64 -19.10
N GLY A 124 13.86 20.88 -19.53
CA GLY A 124 13.42 21.41 -20.83
C GLY A 124 11.90 21.52 -20.92
N ASP A 125 11.36 21.15 -22.08
CA ASP A 125 9.92 21.13 -22.35
C ASP A 125 9.22 20.03 -21.56
N ALA A 126 8.29 20.42 -20.69
CA ALA A 126 7.54 19.49 -19.85
C ALA A 126 6.63 18.55 -20.67
N THR A 127 6.16 18.98 -21.84
CA THR A 127 5.30 18.14 -22.72
C THR A 127 6.03 16.89 -23.21
N VAL A 128 7.34 16.93 -23.23
CA VAL A 128 8.23 15.82 -23.58
C VAL A 128 8.77 15.11 -22.34
N SER A 129 9.41 15.87 -21.45
CA SER A 129 10.17 15.32 -20.32
C SER A 129 9.30 14.80 -19.17
N MET A 130 8.10 15.35 -18.99
CA MET A 130 7.16 14.95 -17.93
C MET A 130 6.06 14.01 -18.42
N LYS A 131 6.06 13.63 -19.68
CA LYS A 131 5.10 12.68 -20.24
C LYS A 131 5.19 11.33 -19.50
N GLY A 132 4.08 10.90 -18.88
CA GLY A 132 4.00 9.65 -18.11
C GLY A 132 4.63 9.69 -16.71
N VAL A 133 5.30 10.79 -16.34
CA VAL A 133 5.99 10.89 -15.05
C VAL A 133 5.01 10.75 -13.88
N ALA A 134 3.94 11.53 -13.86
CA ALA A 134 2.96 11.47 -12.77
C ALA A 134 2.25 10.10 -12.67
N ALA A 135 1.99 9.46 -13.80
CA ALA A 135 1.35 8.14 -13.84
C ALA A 135 2.21 7.02 -13.20
N SER A 136 3.48 7.30 -12.90
CA SER A 136 4.43 6.36 -12.31
C SER A 136 4.70 6.59 -10.82
N PHE A 137 4.05 7.59 -10.20
CA PHE A 137 4.18 7.87 -8.76
C PHE A 137 3.03 7.26 -7.94
N PRO A 138 3.28 6.92 -6.64
CA PRO A 138 4.54 7.01 -5.89
C PRO A 138 5.65 6.07 -6.34
N LYS A 139 6.91 6.46 -6.09
CA LYS A 139 8.11 5.71 -6.44
C LYS A 139 9.09 5.59 -5.28
N VAL A 140 9.82 4.47 -5.25
CA VAL A 140 11.00 4.32 -4.39
C VAL A 140 12.23 4.79 -5.16
N SER A 141 13.03 5.66 -4.56
CA SER A 141 14.31 6.13 -5.10
C SER A 141 15.38 5.03 -5.03
N SER A 142 16.50 5.24 -5.71
CA SER A 142 17.69 4.37 -5.60
C SER A 142 18.25 4.28 -4.17
N ALA A 143 17.98 5.28 -3.33
CA ALA A 143 18.35 5.29 -1.91
C ALA A 143 17.31 4.59 -1.01
N GLY A 144 16.26 3.98 -1.57
CA GLY A 144 15.22 3.28 -0.81
C GLY A 144 14.13 4.16 -0.22
N GLN A 145 14.12 5.46 -0.52
CA GLN A 145 13.11 6.38 0.00
C GLN A 145 11.88 6.43 -0.90
N LEU A 146 10.69 6.29 -0.32
CA LEU A 146 9.42 6.43 -1.02
C LEU A 146 9.03 7.90 -1.16
N PHE A 147 8.64 8.30 -2.36
CA PHE A 147 8.15 9.64 -2.68
C PHE A 147 6.83 9.58 -3.45
N ASN A 148 5.92 10.49 -3.13
CA ASN A 148 4.88 10.91 -4.06
C ASN A 148 5.42 12.02 -4.99
N LEU A 149 4.59 12.53 -5.90
CA LEU A 149 5.00 13.55 -6.86
C LEU A 149 5.39 14.87 -6.15
N GLU A 150 4.62 15.30 -5.16
CA GLU A 150 4.84 16.49 -4.37
C GLU A 150 6.18 16.45 -3.60
N GLY A 151 6.46 15.30 -2.96
CA GLY A 151 7.73 15.06 -2.29
C GLY A 151 8.91 15.11 -3.25
N ARG A 152 8.75 14.57 -4.46
CA ARG A 152 9.81 14.63 -5.50
C ARG A 152 10.05 16.06 -6.01
N ILE A 153 8.99 16.84 -6.20
CA ILE A 153 9.11 18.27 -6.57
C ILE A 153 9.91 19.00 -5.50
N ASN A 154 9.56 18.83 -4.23
CA ASN A 154 10.26 19.48 -3.12
C ASN A 154 11.71 19.01 -2.98
N GLN A 155 12.00 17.73 -3.20
CA GLN A 155 13.36 17.23 -3.23
C GLN A 155 14.20 17.94 -4.32
N CYS A 156 13.66 18.08 -5.54
CA CYS A 156 14.34 18.83 -6.61
C CYS A 156 14.57 20.28 -6.24
N ARG A 157 13.60 20.95 -5.60
CA ARG A 157 13.76 22.34 -5.14
C ARG A 157 14.92 22.50 -4.15
N VAL A 158 15.00 21.61 -3.17
CA VAL A 158 16.05 21.66 -2.15
C VAL A 158 17.42 21.30 -2.75
N GLU A 159 17.52 20.19 -3.45
CA GLU A 159 18.80 19.65 -3.90
C GLU A 159 19.34 20.34 -5.16
N GLN A 160 18.46 20.63 -6.12
CA GLN A 160 18.89 21.13 -7.44
C GLN A 160 18.77 22.65 -7.57
N GLN A 161 17.82 23.28 -6.92
CA GLN A 161 17.67 24.74 -6.94
C GLN A 161 18.29 25.43 -5.74
N ALA A 162 18.57 24.71 -4.64
CA ALA A 162 18.90 25.28 -3.33
C ALA A 162 17.84 26.29 -2.87
N ALA A 163 16.57 25.97 -3.10
CA ALA A 163 15.40 26.72 -2.72
C ALA A 163 14.70 26.05 -1.54
N ALA A 164 13.96 26.82 -0.73
CA ALA A 164 13.11 26.25 0.31
C ALA A 164 12.04 25.35 -0.29
N PRO A 165 11.71 24.21 0.37
CA PRO A 165 10.58 23.39 -0.06
C PRO A 165 9.27 24.17 0.07
N PHE A 166 8.34 23.88 -0.79
CA PHE A 166 6.97 24.38 -0.64
C PHE A 166 6.27 23.66 0.51
N ALA A 167 5.46 24.40 1.27
CA ALA A 167 4.64 23.78 2.30
C ALA A 167 3.62 22.80 1.68
N PRO A 168 3.28 21.71 2.38
CA PRO A 168 2.18 20.83 1.96
C PRO A 168 0.91 21.64 1.68
N GLU A 169 0.14 21.27 0.67
CA GLU A 169 -1.10 21.93 0.24
C GLU A 169 -0.95 23.40 -0.18
N SER A 170 0.26 23.92 -0.28
CA SER A 170 0.47 25.27 -0.80
C SER A 170 0.12 25.37 -2.28
N LYS A 171 -0.42 26.52 -2.69
CA LYS A 171 -0.77 26.77 -4.09
C LYS A 171 0.37 26.45 -5.07
N PRO A 172 1.63 26.90 -4.85
CA PRO A 172 2.71 26.61 -5.79
C PRO A 172 3.05 25.12 -5.89
N LEU A 173 2.98 24.36 -4.78
CA LEU A 173 3.22 22.90 -4.84
C LEU A 173 2.14 22.19 -5.64
N LEU A 174 0.87 22.50 -5.35
CA LEU A 174 -0.28 21.89 -6.05
C LEU A 174 -0.32 22.33 -7.53
N ALA A 175 0.05 23.56 -7.85
CA ALA A 175 0.14 24.05 -9.21
C ALA A 175 1.19 23.28 -10.03
N LEU A 176 2.41 23.14 -9.52
CA LEU A 176 3.46 22.34 -10.17
C LEU A 176 3.04 20.88 -10.30
N SER A 177 2.45 20.28 -9.25
CA SER A 177 1.95 18.91 -9.31
C SER A 177 0.86 18.74 -10.37
N ALA A 178 -0.09 19.69 -10.46
CA ALA A 178 -1.15 19.69 -11.47
C ALA A 178 -0.59 19.84 -12.90
N PHE A 179 0.39 20.73 -13.08
CA PHE A 179 1.05 20.92 -14.37
C PHE A 179 1.79 19.65 -14.84
N VAL A 180 2.59 19.04 -13.96
CA VAL A 180 3.31 17.80 -14.28
C VAL A 180 2.33 16.65 -14.51
N ALA A 181 1.29 16.53 -13.68
CA ALA A 181 0.29 15.48 -13.82
C ALA A 181 -0.52 15.61 -15.13
N ASN A 182 -0.81 16.83 -15.56
CA ASN A 182 -1.48 17.09 -16.84
C ASN A 182 -0.70 16.55 -18.03
N GLN A 183 0.65 16.48 -17.96
CA GLN A 183 1.46 15.88 -19.04
C GLN A 183 1.30 14.35 -19.14
N SER A 184 0.66 13.74 -18.16
CA SER A 184 0.36 12.30 -18.12
C SER A 184 -1.14 11.99 -18.32
N LYS A 185 -1.99 13.00 -18.59
CA LYS A 185 -3.44 12.83 -18.76
C LYS A 185 -3.74 11.79 -19.84
N GLY A 186 -4.63 10.85 -19.54
CA GLY A 186 -5.01 9.74 -20.42
C GLY A 186 -4.02 8.57 -20.44
N MET A 187 -2.83 8.71 -19.87
CA MET A 187 -1.84 7.63 -19.82
C MET A 187 -2.18 6.64 -18.70
N PRO A 188 -1.85 5.34 -18.88
CA PRO A 188 -2.08 4.35 -17.85
C PRO A 188 -1.19 4.59 -16.63
N ILE A 189 -1.76 4.41 -15.44
CA ILE A 189 -0.99 4.38 -14.19
C ILE A 189 -0.08 3.14 -14.22
N THR A 190 1.23 3.33 -14.01
CA THR A 190 2.26 2.30 -14.17
C THR A 190 2.92 1.89 -12.86
N VAL A 191 2.23 2.09 -11.74
CA VAL A 191 2.74 1.66 -10.43
C VAL A 191 2.60 0.16 -10.30
N GLU A 192 3.73 -0.54 -10.35
CA GLU A 192 3.82 -1.99 -10.25
C GLU A 192 4.40 -2.43 -8.90
N ARG A 193 4.14 -3.68 -8.53
CA ARG A 193 4.78 -4.32 -7.40
C ARG A 193 6.20 -4.72 -7.77
N THR A 194 7.17 -4.28 -6.99
CA THR A 194 8.60 -4.53 -7.22
C THR A 194 9.27 -4.90 -5.90
N PRO A 195 10.43 -5.59 -5.91
CA PRO A 195 11.18 -5.85 -4.69
C PRO A 195 11.50 -4.58 -3.88
N ALA A 196 11.71 -3.44 -4.56
CA ALA A 196 12.04 -2.17 -3.90
C ALA A 196 10.85 -1.55 -3.13
N ASN A 197 9.61 -1.79 -3.56
CA ASN A 197 8.42 -1.21 -2.94
C ASN A 197 7.55 -2.22 -2.19
N GLU A 198 7.92 -3.50 -2.15
CA GLU A 198 7.11 -4.59 -1.60
C GLU A 198 6.68 -4.34 -0.14
N VAL A 199 7.63 -3.93 0.71
CA VAL A 199 7.37 -3.66 2.12
C VAL A 199 6.40 -2.50 2.30
N ALA A 200 6.61 -1.40 1.57
CA ALA A 200 5.75 -0.22 1.60
C ALA A 200 4.35 -0.53 1.06
N LEU A 201 4.26 -1.32 -0.02
CA LEU A 201 3.01 -1.73 -0.62
C LEU A 201 2.18 -2.62 0.33
N ALA A 202 2.83 -3.60 0.98
CA ALA A 202 2.21 -4.45 1.99
C ALA A 202 1.74 -3.64 3.21
N SER A 203 2.51 -2.64 3.61
CA SER A 203 2.15 -1.70 4.69
C SER A 203 0.93 -0.86 4.32
N GLY A 204 0.91 -0.26 3.14
CA GLY A 204 -0.26 0.48 2.63
C GLY A 204 -1.51 -0.40 2.54
N GLN A 205 -1.36 -1.67 2.12
CA GLN A 205 -2.46 -2.63 2.13
C GLN A 205 -2.99 -2.89 3.55
N ARG A 206 -2.09 -3.05 4.54
CA ARG A 206 -2.51 -3.21 5.95
C ARG A 206 -3.28 -1.98 6.43
N LEU A 207 -2.75 -0.77 6.19
CA LEU A 207 -3.40 0.49 6.56
C LEU A 207 -4.78 0.64 5.91
N PHE A 208 -4.93 0.27 4.64
CA PHE A 208 -6.22 0.30 3.94
C PHE A 208 -7.27 -0.61 4.58
N ASN A 209 -6.84 -1.76 5.14
CA ASN A 209 -7.72 -2.74 5.79
C ASN A 209 -7.85 -2.51 7.31
N GLN A 210 -6.98 -1.71 7.90
CA GLN A 210 -6.96 -1.45 9.34
C GLN A 210 -8.15 -0.60 9.77
N ARG A 211 -8.88 -1.07 10.78
CA ARG A 211 -9.95 -0.30 11.39
C ARG A 211 -9.37 0.79 12.29
N MET A 212 -9.85 2.02 12.12
CA MET A 212 -9.31 3.21 12.79
C MET A 212 -10.42 4.11 13.31
N GLY A 213 -10.02 5.02 14.20
CA GLY A 213 -10.87 6.06 14.76
C GLY A 213 -11.96 5.54 15.69
N GLN A 214 -12.71 6.49 16.24
CA GLN A 214 -13.82 6.17 17.16
C GLN A 214 -14.95 5.40 16.48
N LEU A 215 -15.11 5.55 15.16
CA LEU A 215 -16.11 4.80 14.40
C LEU A 215 -15.64 3.38 14.05
N ASN A 216 -14.39 3.03 14.35
CA ASN A 216 -13.82 1.70 14.12
C ASN A 216 -14.04 1.21 12.69
N LEU A 217 -13.76 2.06 11.69
CA LEU A 217 -13.94 1.78 10.26
C LEU A 217 -12.60 1.73 9.53
N SER A 218 -12.51 0.86 8.52
CA SER A 218 -11.38 0.82 7.59
C SER A 218 -11.75 1.43 6.24
N CYS A 219 -10.73 1.80 5.45
CA CYS A 219 -10.94 2.25 4.07
C CYS A 219 -11.63 1.15 3.23
N ALA A 220 -11.24 -0.11 3.42
CA ALA A 220 -11.80 -1.27 2.72
C ALA A 220 -13.30 -1.43 2.93
N GLN A 221 -13.81 -1.20 4.15
CA GLN A 221 -15.24 -1.34 4.44
C GLN A 221 -16.13 -0.40 3.61
N CYS A 222 -15.62 0.79 3.27
CA CYS A 222 -16.32 1.71 2.38
C CYS A 222 -15.93 1.46 0.91
N HIS A 223 -14.64 1.46 0.59
CA HIS A 223 -14.13 1.53 -0.78
C HIS A 223 -13.95 0.18 -1.50
N ALA A 224 -14.08 -0.93 -0.79
CA ALA A 224 -14.12 -2.28 -1.39
C ALA A 224 -15.47 -2.94 -1.17
N GLU A 225 -15.95 -3.02 0.09
CA GLU A 225 -17.15 -3.78 0.41
C GLU A 225 -18.45 -3.03 0.04
N ARG A 226 -18.45 -1.70 0.09
CA ARG A 226 -19.63 -0.83 -0.14
C ARG A 226 -19.46 0.12 -1.31
N ALA A 227 -18.47 -0.11 -2.17
CA ALA A 227 -18.29 0.67 -3.38
C ALA A 227 -19.58 0.66 -4.23
N GLY A 228 -19.98 1.82 -4.77
CA GLY A 228 -21.22 2.01 -5.51
C GLY A 228 -22.46 2.29 -4.63
N GLN A 229 -22.43 1.99 -3.33
CA GLN A 229 -23.48 2.42 -2.39
C GLN A 229 -23.38 3.92 -2.11
N LYS A 230 -24.35 4.48 -1.43
CA LYS A 230 -24.39 5.92 -1.10
C LYS A 230 -24.09 6.18 0.37
N LEU A 231 -23.28 7.21 0.62
CA LEU A 231 -23.06 7.80 1.92
C LEU A 231 -23.44 9.28 1.86
N ALA A 232 -24.39 9.72 2.68
CA ALA A 232 -24.90 11.10 2.66
C ALA A 232 -25.29 11.60 1.24
N GLY A 233 -25.92 10.73 0.45
CA GLY A 233 -26.35 11.04 -0.92
C GLY A 233 -25.31 10.83 -2.01
N ASN A 234 -24.02 10.78 -1.68
CA ASN A 234 -22.95 10.62 -2.64
C ASN A 234 -22.54 9.14 -2.82
N PRO A 235 -22.30 8.67 -4.05
CA PRO A 235 -21.81 7.33 -4.28
C PRO A 235 -20.40 7.14 -3.70
N ILE A 236 -20.15 6.00 -3.08
CA ILE A 236 -18.85 5.61 -2.54
C ILE A 236 -18.00 5.06 -3.69
N PRO A 237 -16.86 5.70 -4.05
CA PRO A 237 -16.00 5.20 -5.13
C PRO A 237 -15.12 4.05 -4.64
N GLN A 238 -14.50 3.32 -5.57
CA GLN A 238 -13.52 2.26 -5.28
C GLN A 238 -12.16 2.78 -4.78
N ALA A 239 -12.00 4.10 -4.57
CA ALA A 239 -10.76 4.77 -4.15
C ALA A 239 -9.57 4.54 -5.08
N HIS A 240 -9.80 4.60 -6.40
CA HIS A 240 -8.73 4.68 -7.39
C HIS A 240 -8.30 6.15 -7.55
N PRO A 241 -7.03 6.53 -7.29
CA PRO A 241 -6.59 7.94 -7.26
C PRO A 241 -6.23 8.45 -8.67
N THR A 242 -7.12 8.27 -9.64
CA THR A 242 -6.87 8.59 -11.06
C THR A 242 -6.80 10.08 -11.36
N ALA A 243 -7.30 10.96 -10.46
CA ALA A 243 -7.60 12.35 -10.79
C ALA A 243 -6.76 13.40 -10.03
N TYR A 244 -5.76 12.99 -9.23
CA TYR A 244 -4.99 13.89 -8.37
C TYR A 244 -3.78 14.54 -9.07
N PRO A 245 -3.46 15.83 -8.73
CA PRO A 245 -4.23 16.74 -7.87
C PRO A 245 -5.63 16.99 -8.40
N ILE A 246 -6.59 17.21 -7.48
CA ILE A 246 -8.01 17.22 -7.82
C ILE A 246 -8.65 18.54 -7.36
N TYR A 247 -9.46 19.17 -8.21
CA TYR A 247 -10.35 20.25 -7.79
C TYR A 247 -11.61 19.64 -7.18
N ARG A 248 -11.93 20.01 -5.95
CA ARG A 248 -13.17 19.59 -5.33
C ARG A 248 -14.13 20.77 -5.20
N LEU A 249 -15.39 20.55 -5.63
CA LEU A 249 -16.44 21.55 -5.47
C LEU A 249 -16.68 21.87 -3.98
N GLU A 250 -16.56 20.85 -3.12
CA GLU A 250 -16.60 21.01 -1.66
C GLU A 250 -15.47 21.93 -1.12
N TRP A 251 -14.28 21.89 -1.71
CA TRP A 251 -13.13 22.67 -1.25
C TRP A 251 -12.98 24.00 -1.95
N GLN A 252 -13.61 24.17 -3.12
CA GLN A 252 -13.42 25.31 -4.02
C GLN A 252 -11.93 25.58 -4.34
N THR A 253 -11.13 24.51 -4.36
CA THR A 253 -9.70 24.56 -4.64
C THR A 253 -9.16 23.20 -5.07
N VAL A 254 -7.95 23.21 -5.65
CA VAL A 254 -7.17 22.00 -5.90
C VAL A 254 -6.59 21.49 -4.59
N GLY A 255 -6.51 20.18 -4.43
CA GLY A 255 -5.89 19.52 -3.29
C GLY A 255 -5.23 18.19 -3.67
N SER A 256 -4.29 17.74 -2.83
CA SER A 256 -3.57 16.49 -3.00
C SER A 256 -4.39 15.26 -2.58
N LEU A 257 -3.88 14.07 -2.93
CA LEU A 257 -4.43 12.82 -2.42
C LEU A 257 -4.26 12.72 -0.88
N GLU A 258 -3.14 13.19 -0.33
CA GLU A 258 -2.94 13.22 1.12
C GLU A 258 -4.03 14.03 1.84
N ARG A 259 -4.40 15.22 1.31
CA ARG A 259 -5.52 15.99 1.85
C ARG A 259 -6.81 15.17 1.88
N ARG A 260 -7.09 14.41 0.82
CA ARG A 260 -8.28 13.57 0.76
C ARG A 260 -8.24 12.42 1.77
N LEU A 261 -7.09 11.75 1.91
CA LEU A 261 -6.89 10.68 2.89
C LEU A 261 -7.08 11.20 4.32
N ARG A 262 -6.50 12.36 4.62
CA ARG A 262 -6.67 13.03 5.93
C ARG A 262 -8.13 13.37 6.22
N ASN A 263 -8.89 13.86 5.24
CA ASN A 263 -10.32 14.11 5.39
C ASN A 263 -11.11 12.82 5.70
N CYS A 264 -10.75 11.69 5.07
CA CYS A 264 -11.37 10.40 5.38
C CYS A 264 -11.03 9.94 6.82
N LEU A 265 -9.79 10.13 7.29
CA LEU A 265 -9.38 9.82 8.66
C LEU A 265 -10.19 10.65 9.67
N VAL A 266 -10.31 11.97 9.45
CA VAL A 266 -11.17 12.84 10.27
C VAL A 266 -12.62 12.36 10.22
N GLY A 267 -13.13 11.97 9.06
CA GLY A 267 -14.49 11.45 8.88
C GLY A 267 -14.79 10.20 9.70
N VAL A 268 -13.81 9.34 9.93
CA VAL A 268 -13.93 8.16 10.81
C VAL A 268 -13.51 8.46 12.25
N ARG A 269 -13.27 9.75 12.58
CA ARG A 269 -12.82 10.23 13.89
C ARG A 269 -11.49 9.61 14.33
N ALA A 270 -10.59 9.42 13.40
CA ALA A 270 -9.21 9.04 13.64
C ALA A 270 -8.30 10.29 13.61
N GLU A 271 -7.20 10.25 14.35
CA GLU A 271 -6.16 11.26 14.24
C GLU A 271 -5.54 11.19 12.84
N PRO A 272 -5.53 12.29 12.06
CA PRO A 272 -4.97 12.27 10.71
C PRO A 272 -3.45 12.27 10.76
N TYR A 273 -2.80 11.40 10.01
CA TYR A 273 -1.35 11.37 9.82
C TYR A 273 -0.83 12.72 9.30
N ALA A 274 0.41 13.07 9.62
CA ALA A 274 1.05 14.27 9.09
C ALA A 274 1.23 14.19 7.57
N PHE A 275 1.19 15.32 6.86
CA PHE A 275 1.54 15.37 5.44
C PHE A 275 2.97 14.87 5.22
N GLY A 276 3.18 14.07 4.19
CA GLY A 276 4.46 13.45 3.88
C GLY A 276 4.87 12.31 4.83
N SER A 277 3.99 11.89 5.74
CA SER A 277 4.29 10.75 6.62
C SER A 277 4.40 9.44 5.84
N THR A 278 5.12 8.50 6.40
CA THR A 278 5.28 7.15 5.82
C THR A 278 3.93 6.49 5.58
N GLU A 279 3.00 6.62 6.51
CA GLU A 279 1.67 6.03 6.42
C GLU A 279 0.86 6.58 5.23
N LEU A 280 0.91 7.90 4.98
CA LEU A 280 0.22 8.49 3.83
C LEU A 280 0.87 8.06 2.51
N LEU A 281 2.20 8.07 2.43
CA LEU A 281 2.94 7.64 1.23
C LEU A 281 2.69 6.15 0.91
N GLU A 282 2.65 5.28 1.92
CA GLU A 282 2.34 3.86 1.76
C GLU A 282 0.90 3.62 1.32
N LEU A 283 -0.06 4.40 1.87
CA LEU A 283 -1.45 4.37 1.40
C LEU A 283 -1.57 4.84 -0.05
N GLU A 284 -0.90 5.95 -0.43
CA GLU A 284 -0.88 6.43 -1.81
C GLU A 284 -0.31 5.39 -2.77
N LEU A 285 0.80 4.76 -2.40
CA LEU A 285 1.43 3.69 -3.18
C LEU A 285 0.45 2.52 -3.40
N PHE A 286 -0.19 2.06 -2.34
CA PHE A 286 -1.15 0.96 -2.42
C PHE A 286 -2.37 1.33 -3.29
N LEU A 287 -2.91 2.53 -3.14
CA LEU A 287 -4.04 3.01 -3.93
C LEU A 287 -3.68 3.18 -5.41
N ALA A 288 -2.50 3.71 -5.72
CA ALA A 288 -2.00 3.83 -7.08
C ALA A 288 -1.77 2.44 -7.73
N TRP A 289 -1.22 1.48 -6.98
CA TRP A 289 -1.11 0.10 -7.44
C TRP A 289 -2.48 -0.54 -7.71
N ARG A 290 -3.49 -0.28 -6.88
CA ARG A 290 -4.87 -0.74 -7.16
C ARG A 290 -5.43 -0.15 -8.45
N ALA A 291 -5.03 1.09 -8.78
CA ALA A 291 -5.44 1.80 -9.99
C ALA A 291 -4.55 1.54 -11.21
N ARG A 292 -3.56 0.63 -11.12
CA ARG A 292 -2.65 0.34 -12.24
C ARG A 292 -3.40 0.03 -13.54
N ALA A 293 -2.86 0.48 -14.65
CA ALA A 293 -3.43 0.42 -15.99
C ALA A 293 -4.75 1.21 -16.19
N MET A 294 -5.26 1.90 -15.17
CA MET A 294 -6.36 2.87 -15.37
C MET A 294 -5.77 4.18 -15.91
N PRO A 295 -6.53 4.92 -16.75
CA PRO A 295 -6.05 6.19 -17.26
C PRO A 295 -5.94 7.24 -16.14
N LEU A 296 -4.86 8.03 -16.16
CA LEU A 296 -4.74 9.20 -15.30
C LEU A 296 -5.65 10.31 -15.81
N GLU A 297 -6.46 10.88 -14.94
CA GLU A 297 -7.49 11.90 -15.27
C GLU A 297 -7.09 13.32 -14.82
N SER A 298 -5.93 13.45 -14.18
CA SER A 298 -5.49 14.71 -13.57
C SER A 298 -5.28 15.84 -14.59
N PRO A 299 -5.64 17.09 -14.23
CA PRO A 299 -6.34 17.44 -13.00
C PRO A 299 -7.84 17.16 -13.11
N GLY A 300 -8.37 16.40 -12.16
CA GLY A 300 -9.78 16.05 -12.13
C GLY A 300 -10.66 17.06 -11.42
N VAL A 301 -11.99 16.92 -11.61
CA VAL A 301 -13.01 17.64 -10.83
C VAL A 301 -13.89 16.61 -10.13
N ARG A 302 -14.19 16.84 -8.87
CA ARG A 302 -15.12 15.99 -8.09
C ARG A 302 -16.00 16.85 -7.19
N PRO A 303 -17.19 16.34 -6.80
CA PRO A 303 -18.07 17.00 -5.84
C PRO A 303 -17.40 17.37 -4.53
#